data_8368f55c2fdf94a03349fec4d65b9733
#
_entry.id   8368f55c2fdf94a03349fec4d65b9733
#
_cell.length_a   1.000
_cell.length_b   1.000
_cell.length_c   1.000
_cell.angle_alpha   90.00
_cell.angle_beta   90.00
_cell.angle_gamma   90.00
#
_symmetry.space_group_name_H-M   'P 1'
#
loop_
_entity.id
_entity.type
_entity.pdbx_description
1 polymer ?
#
loop_
_entity_poly.entity_id
_entity_poly.type
_entity_poly.pdbx_seq_one_letter_code
_entity_poly.pdbx_strand_id
1 'polypeptide(L)'
;MLVSAARHQLFGSLVVFGALLGFSPVEAAQSPCDIAIGRALRLLPRQPEKIVLVERADGSHLHTGKPRTEAFVNRGGSEVFLVRQGVTLQAALKGAGIFDYVLATVIWHEMAHIAGADEAGAQQAEEQLWKEFMLTRRVESGVGMRYFALLQKRR
;
A
#
# COMPACT_ATOMS: atom_id res chain seq x y z
N MET A 1 62.57 -43.07 -31.51
CA MET A 1 63.19 -41.95 -32.20
C MET A 1 62.13 -41.28 -32.99
N LEU A 2 61.69 -40.07 -32.57
CA LEU A 2 61.21 -38.97 -33.42
C LEU A 2 60.78 -37.83 -32.52
N VAL A 3 61.51 -36.78 -32.62
CA VAL A 3 61.35 -35.50 -31.92
C VAL A 3 60.22 -34.75 -32.62
N SER A 4 59.24 -34.21 -31.90
CA SER A 4 58.28 -33.29 -32.46
C SER A 4 58.27 -32.02 -31.66
N ALA A 5 58.51 -30.93 -32.38
CA ALA A 5 58.71 -29.57 -31.89
C ALA A 5 57.43 -28.89 -31.43
N ALA A 6 57.51 -28.25 -30.27
CA ALA A 6 56.47 -27.37 -29.77
C ALA A 6 56.48 -26.03 -30.52
N ARG A 7 55.33 -25.59 -31.04
CA ARG A 7 55.07 -24.25 -31.51
C ARG A 7 54.33 -23.45 -30.43
N HIS A 8 55.00 -22.47 -29.90
CA HIS A 8 54.40 -21.44 -29.06
C HIS A 8 53.63 -20.45 -29.95
N GLN A 9 52.31 -20.40 -29.78
CA GLN A 9 51.53 -19.27 -30.27
C GLN A 9 51.26 -18.32 -29.11
N LEU A 10 51.82 -17.14 -29.20
CA LEU A 10 51.55 -15.98 -28.37
C LEU A 10 50.19 -15.38 -28.80
N PHE A 11 49.13 -15.57 -28.02
CA PHE A 11 47.90 -14.82 -28.16
C PHE A 11 48.00 -13.56 -27.31
N GLY A 12 48.15 -12.43 -27.98
CA GLY A 12 48.07 -11.10 -27.37
C GLY A 12 46.65 -10.84 -26.92
N SER A 13 46.42 -10.75 -25.59
CA SER A 13 45.16 -10.30 -25.01
C SER A 13 45.04 -8.80 -25.16
N LEU A 14 44.17 -8.38 -26.06
CA LEU A 14 43.72 -6.99 -26.16
C LEU A 14 42.71 -6.73 -25.02
N VAL A 15 43.14 -6.07 -23.95
CA VAL A 15 42.26 -5.59 -22.88
C VAL A 15 41.57 -4.33 -23.34
N VAL A 16 40.30 -4.48 -23.76
CA VAL A 16 39.45 -3.33 -24.06
C VAL A 16 38.92 -2.84 -22.69
N PHE A 17 39.46 -1.71 -22.22
CA PHE A 17 38.90 -0.95 -21.11
C PHE A 17 37.61 -0.27 -21.59
N GLY A 18 36.46 -0.98 -21.51
CA GLY A 18 35.14 -0.38 -21.64
C GLY A 18 34.85 0.45 -20.42
N ALA A 19 34.89 1.78 -20.54
CA ALA A 19 34.38 2.69 -19.54
C ALA A 19 32.89 2.43 -19.38
N LEU A 20 32.50 1.64 -18.37
CA LEU A 20 31.13 1.53 -17.88
C LEU A 20 30.75 2.89 -17.28
N LEU A 21 30.15 3.75 -18.11
CA LEU A 21 29.39 4.88 -17.63
C LEU A 21 28.29 4.31 -16.74
N GLY A 22 28.49 4.37 -15.41
CA GLY A 22 27.54 3.97 -14.43
C GLY A 22 26.28 4.85 -14.54
N PHE A 23 25.28 4.39 -15.27
CA PHE A 23 23.93 4.88 -15.12
C PHE A 23 23.46 4.42 -13.73
N SER A 24 23.62 5.28 -12.73
CA SER A 24 22.87 5.13 -11.48
C SER A 24 21.40 5.17 -11.87
N PRO A 25 20.60 4.14 -11.53
CA PRO A 25 19.15 4.22 -11.72
C PRO A 25 18.68 5.46 -10.96
N VAL A 26 18.10 6.41 -11.66
CA VAL A 26 17.39 7.52 -11.04
C VAL A 26 16.29 6.87 -10.22
N GLU A 27 16.46 6.84 -8.92
CA GLU A 27 15.46 6.34 -7.99
C GLU A 27 14.23 7.23 -8.18
N ALA A 28 13.18 6.67 -8.78
CA ALA A 28 11.95 7.40 -9.07
C ALA A 28 11.42 7.93 -7.74
N ALA A 29 11.37 9.25 -7.58
CA ALA A 29 10.89 9.90 -6.37
C ALA A 29 9.49 9.36 -6.05
N GLN A 30 9.33 8.80 -4.85
CA GLN A 30 8.04 8.28 -4.40
C GLN A 30 7.00 9.40 -4.43
N SER A 31 5.82 9.10 -4.99
CA SER A 31 4.74 10.09 -5.00
C SER A 31 4.26 10.37 -3.57
N PRO A 32 3.70 11.57 -3.28
CA PRO A 32 3.09 11.86 -1.97
C PRO A 32 2.04 10.81 -1.56
N CYS A 33 1.30 10.25 -2.53
CA CYS A 33 0.35 9.17 -2.28
C CYS A 33 1.06 7.90 -1.79
N ASP A 34 2.16 7.50 -2.43
CA ASP A 34 2.92 6.31 -2.03
C ASP A 34 3.48 6.46 -0.61
N ILE A 35 3.93 7.66 -0.26
CA ILE A 35 4.42 7.97 1.09
C ILE A 35 3.29 7.83 2.12
N ALA A 36 2.12 8.43 1.88
CA ALA A 36 0.98 8.35 2.79
C ALA A 36 0.46 6.92 2.94
N ILE A 37 0.31 6.19 1.83
CA ILE A 37 -0.08 4.78 1.82
C ILE A 37 0.96 3.95 2.57
N GLY A 38 2.25 4.15 2.31
CA GLY A 38 3.32 3.44 3.00
C GLY A 38 3.32 3.67 4.52
N ARG A 39 2.94 4.87 5.00
CA ARG A 39 2.76 5.11 6.45
C ARG A 39 1.59 4.30 7.00
N ALA A 40 0.43 4.30 6.33
CA ALA A 40 -0.74 3.53 6.74
C ALA A 40 -0.46 2.01 6.72
N LEU A 41 0.18 1.49 5.69
CA LEU A 41 0.51 0.07 5.57
C LEU A 41 1.40 -0.43 6.72
N ARG A 42 2.32 0.38 7.22
CA ARG A 42 3.16 0.02 8.39
C ARG A 42 2.38 -0.14 9.70
N LEU A 43 1.15 0.36 9.76
CA LEU A 43 0.27 0.24 10.94
C LEU A 43 -0.55 -1.04 10.93
N LEU A 44 -0.66 -1.72 9.79
CA LEU A 44 -1.48 -2.91 9.62
C LEU A 44 -0.81 -4.16 10.22
N PRO A 45 -1.60 -5.09 10.82
CA PRO A 45 -1.10 -6.39 11.28
C PRO A 45 -0.53 -7.26 10.15
N ARG A 46 -1.12 -7.12 8.95
CA ARG A 46 -0.64 -7.70 7.69
C ARG A 46 -0.91 -6.73 6.56
N GLN A 47 -0.13 -6.82 5.50
CA GLN A 47 -0.31 -5.95 4.34
C GLN A 47 -1.21 -6.63 3.28
N PRO A 48 -1.96 -5.85 2.49
CA PRO A 48 -2.63 -6.35 1.30
C PRO A 48 -1.61 -6.82 0.27
N GLU A 49 -2.03 -7.69 -0.63
CA GLU A 49 -1.19 -8.15 -1.73
C GLU A 49 -0.79 -6.98 -2.65
N LYS A 50 -1.74 -6.10 -2.92
CA LYS A 50 -1.52 -4.93 -3.78
C LYS A 50 -2.48 -3.80 -3.42
N ILE A 51 -1.98 -2.56 -3.53
CA ILE A 51 -2.78 -1.33 -3.52
C ILE A 51 -2.78 -0.74 -4.93
N VAL A 52 -3.96 -0.39 -5.41
CA VAL A 52 -4.15 0.28 -6.70
C VAL A 52 -4.78 1.65 -6.48
N LEU A 53 -4.13 2.71 -6.95
CA LEU A 53 -4.70 4.06 -6.92
C LEU A 53 -5.58 4.27 -8.16
N VAL A 54 -6.82 4.71 -7.94
CA VAL A 54 -7.77 5.07 -8.99
C VAL A 54 -8.25 6.50 -8.83
N GLU A 55 -8.55 7.18 -9.93
CA GLU A 55 -9.03 8.56 -9.87
C GLU A 55 -10.46 8.64 -9.34
N ARG A 56 -11.30 7.67 -9.70
CA ARG A 56 -12.71 7.57 -9.26
C ARG A 56 -13.08 6.10 -9.12
N ALA A 57 -13.99 5.82 -8.17
CA ALA A 57 -14.73 4.58 -8.21
C ALA A 57 -15.72 4.67 -9.38
N ASP A 58 -15.61 3.80 -10.37
CA ASP A 58 -16.63 3.72 -11.41
C ASP A 58 -17.91 3.06 -10.86
N GLY A 59 -19.04 3.32 -11.51
CA GLY A 59 -20.35 2.85 -11.05
C GLY A 59 -20.50 1.32 -10.94
N SER A 60 -19.58 0.54 -11.54
CA SER A 60 -19.59 -0.93 -11.47
C SER A 60 -19.17 -1.48 -10.12
N HIS A 61 -18.46 -0.66 -9.32
CA HIS A 61 -17.94 -1.02 -8.00
C HIS A 61 -18.81 -0.47 -6.86
N LEU A 62 -19.86 0.31 -7.16
CA LEU A 62 -20.77 0.90 -6.18
C LEU A 62 -21.79 -0.11 -5.68
N HIS A 63 -21.37 -1.16 -4.97
CA HIS A 63 -22.32 -2.07 -4.32
C HIS A 63 -23.15 -1.40 -3.22
N THR A 64 -22.81 -0.19 -2.80
CA THR A 64 -23.43 0.45 -1.64
C THR A 64 -24.22 1.72 -1.96
N GLY A 65 -24.23 2.20 -3.20
CA GLY A 65 -24.94 3.45 -3.57
C GLY A 65 -24.46 4.69 -2.79
N LYS A 66 -23.35 4.61 -2.04
CA LYS A 66 -22.82 5.70 -1.24
C LYS A 66 -21.99 6.64 -2.10
N PRO A 67 -22.27 7.94 -2.11
CA PRO A 67 -21.64 8.90 -3.02
C PRO A 67 -20.16 9.20 -2.73
N ARG A 68 -19.51 8.50 -1.79
CA ARG A 68 -18.13 8.75 -1.35
C ARG A 68 -17.41 7.45 -1.01
N THR A 69 -17.25 6.60 -2.00
CA THR A 69 -16.37 5.43 -1.87
C THR A 69 -14.92 5.92 -1.75
N GLU A 70 -14.27 5.61 -0.63
CA GLU A 70 -12.87 5.96 -0.38
C GLU A 70 -11.93 4.83 -0.81
N ALA A 71 -12.39 3.59 -0.66
CA ALA A 71 -11.72 2.38 -1.08
C ALA A 71 -12.75 1.34 -1.51
N PHE A 72 -12.31 0.32 -2.21
CA PHE A 72 -13.14 -0.83 -2.58
C PHE A 72 -12.27 -2.02 -3.00
N VAL A 73 -12.89 -3.18 -3.07
CA VAL A 73 -12.31 -4.39 -3.64
C VAL A 73 -13.23 -4.93 -4.73
N ASN A 74 -12.65 -5.55 -5.75
CA ASN A 74 -13.43 -6.24 -6.76
C ASN A 74 -13.84 -7.61 -6.22
N ARG A 75 -15.03 -8.06 -6.58
CA ARG A 75 -15.53 -9.36 -6.17
C ARG A 75 -14.59 -10.49 -6.63
N GLY A 76 -14.05 -11.23 -5.65
CA GLY A 76 -13.06 -12.30 -5.90
C GLY A 76 -11.66 -11.81 -6.24
N GLY A 77 -11.40 -10.49 -6.13
CA GLY A 77 -10.06 -9.92 -6.28
C GLY A 77 -9.25 -9.98 -4.98
N SER A 78 -7.93 -9.76 -5.10
CA SER A 78 -6.98 -9.69 -3.98
C SER A 78 -6.38 -8.29 -3.80
N GLU A 79 -6.80 -7.34 -4.64
CA GLU A 79 -6.27 -5.97 -4.66
C GLU A 79 -7.22 -5.02 -3.94
N VAL A 80 -6.66 -4.10 -3.16
CA VAL A 80 -7.40 -2.99 -2.57
C VAL A 80 -7.25 -1.76 -3.46
N PHE A 81 -8.36 -1.20 -3.90
CA PHE A 81 -8.42 0.02 -4.69
C PHE A 81 -8.65 1.21 -3.76
N LEU A 82 -7.77 2.22 -3.83
CA LEU A 82 -7.92 3.48 -3.11
C LEU A 82 -8.28 4.59 -4.10
N VAL A 83 -9.33 5.33 -3.77
CA VAL A 83 -9.73 6.49 -4.58
C VAL A 83 -8.82 7.67 -4.24
N ARG A 84 -8.09 8.19 -5.25
CA ARG A 84 -7.11 9.27 -5.07
C ARG A 84 -7.75 10.51 -4.42
N GLN A 85 -8.98 10.85 -4.78
CA GLN A 85 -9.74 11.97 -4.24
C GLN A 85 -10.51 11.62 -2.95
N GLY A 86 -10.32 10.42 -2.39
CA GLY A 86 -10.92 10.02 -1.11
C GLY A 86 -10.50 10.95 0.02
N VAL A 87 -11.47 11.33 0.86
CA VAL A 87 -11.25 12.32 1.93
C VAL A 87 -10.14 11.88 2.88
N THR A 88 -10.11 10.60 3.22
CA THR A 88 -9.12 10.02 4.14
C THR A 88 -7.70 10.08 3.55
N LEU A 89 -7.53 9.65 2.28
CA LEU A 89 -6.24 9.72 1.61
C LEU A 89 -5.77 11.16 1.45
N GLN A 90 -6.66 12.08 1.04
CA GLN A 90 -6.34 13.51 0.91
C GLN A 90 -5.95 14.15 2.26
N ALA A 91 -6.56 13.71 3.36
CA ALA A 91 -6.17 14.16 4.69
C ALA A 91 -4.81 13.60 5.12
N ALA A 92 -4.53 12.33 4.83
CA ALA A 92 -3.23 11.69 5.11
C ALA A 92 -2.08 12.31 4.30
N LEU A 93 -2.34 12.85 3.11
CA LEU A 93 -1.34 13.59 2.31
C LEU A 93 -0.83 14.86 2.98
N LYS A 94 -1.61 15.47 3.87
CA LYS A 94 -1.23 16.71 4.57
C LYS A 94 -0.15 16.50 5.64
N GLY A 95 0.23 15.27 5.91
CA GLY A 95 1.29 14.90 6.85
C GLY A 95 0.93 13.73 7.74
N ALA A 96 1.94 13.20 8.43
CA ALA A 96 1.76 12.11 9.39
C ALA A 96 0.81 12.52 10.53
N GLY A 97 -0.02 11.60 10.99
CA GLY A 97 -0.94 11.84 12.10
C GLY A 97 -2.11 10.87 12.14
N ILE A 98 -3.20 11.33 12.72
CA ILE A 98 -4.41 10.52 12.93
C ILE A 98 -4.94 9.91 11.62
N PHE A 99 -4.80 10.61 10.48
CA PHE A 99 -5.30 10.14 9.20
C PHE A 99 -4.51 8.98 8.61
N ASP A 100 -3.27 8.74 9.04
CA ASP A 100 -2.55 7.53 8.69
C ASP A 100 -3.23 6.30 9.33
N TYR A 101 -3.69 6.42 10.58
CA TYR A 101 -4.44 5.36 11.28
C TYR A 101 -5.83 5.16 10.68
N VAL A 102 -6.53 6.26 10.32
CA VAL A 102 -7.82 6.17 9.63
C VAL A 102 -7.66 5.48 8.27
N LEU A 103 -6.64 5.84 7.49
CA LEU A 103 -6.36 5.20 6.21
C LEU A 103 -6.02 3.71 6.38
N ALA A 104 -5.28 3.36 7.43
CA ALA A 104 -4.99 1.98 7.77
C ALA A 104 -6.28 1.19 8.06
N THR A 105 -7.23 1.75 8.84
CA THR A 105 -8.50 1.05 9.11
C THR A 105 -9.38 0.93 7.87
N VAL A 106 -9.38 1.91 6.97
CA VAL A 106 -10.08 1.82 5.67
C VAL A 106 -9.50 0.68 4.83
N ILE A 107 -8.18 0.60 4.73
CA ILE A 107 -7.53 -0.51 3.99
C ILE A 107 -7.85 -1.85 4.66
N TRP A 108 -7.86 -1.93 5.99
CA TRP A 108 -8.17 -3.14 6.74
C TRP A 108 -9.60 -3.62 6.54
N HIS A 109 -10.55 -2.69 6.43
CA HIS A 109 -11.94 -2.97 6.08
C HIS A 109 -12.03 -3.68 4.72
N GLU A 110 -11.37 -3.16 3.70
CA GLU A 110 -11.33 -3.77 2.38
C GLU A 110 -10.64 -5.14 2.37
N MET A 111 -9.59 -5.30 3.17
CA MET A 111 -8.95 -6.60 3.34
C MET A 111 -9.84 -7.64 4.01
N ALA A 112 -10.78 -7.21 4.87
CA ALA A 112 -11.77 -8.11 5.44
C ALA A 112 -12.75 -8.62 4.36
N HIS A 113 -13.15 -7.77 3.41
CA HIS A 113 -13.94 -8.19 2.24
C HIS A 113 -13.18 -9.20 1.37
N ILE A 114 -11.88 -8.99 1.12
CA ILE A 114 -11.02 -9.98 0.42
C ILE A 114 -11.02 -11.33 1.16
N ALA A 115 -11.06 -11.29 2.50
CA ALA A 115 -11.13 -12.49 3.33
C ALA A 115 -12.53 -13.13 3.41
N GLY A 116 -13.52 -12.57 2.69
CA GLY A 116 -14.89 -13.11 2.60
C GLY A 116 -15.87 -12.52 3.63
N ALA A 117 -15.49 -11.47 4.36
CA ALA A 117 -16.43 -10.78 5.25
C ALA A 117 -17.49 -10.01 4.45
N ASP A 118 -18.71 -10.01 4.96
CA ASP A 118 -19.73 -9.07 4.53
C ASP A 118 -19.46 -7.65 5.10
N GLU A 119 -20.31 -6.68 4.78
CA GLU A 119 -20.16 -5.30 5.25
C GLU A 119 -20.12 -5.21 6.79
N ALA A 120 -20.95 -5.98 7.49
CA ALA A 120 -20.98 -5.99 8.95
C ALA A 120 -19.66 -6.53 9.54
N GLY A 121 -19.15 -7.62 8.96
CA GLY A 121 -17.85 -8.20 9.33
C GLY A 121 -16.68 -7.28 9.04
N ALA A 122 -16.70 -6.60 7.89
CA ALA A 122 -15.66 -5.63 7.54
C ALA A 122 -15.66 -4.41 8.48
N GLN A 123 -16.84 -3.88 8.81
CA GLN A 123 -16.97 -2.83 9.81
C GLN A 123 -16.47 -3.27 11.20
N GLN A 124 -16.78 -4.51 11.60
CA GLN A 124 -16.30 -5.04 12.87
C GLN A 124 -14.76 -5.14 12.88
N ALA A 125 -14.14 -5.58 11.79
CA ALA A 125 -12.70 -5.63 11.65
C ALA A 125 -12.06 -4.23 11.73
N GLU A 126 -12.65 -3.24 11.06
CA GLU A 126 -12.25 -1.83 11.12
C GLU A 126 -12.30 -1.30 12.55
N GLU A 127 -13.42 -1.51 13.26
CA GLU A 127 -13.58 -1.07 14.64
C GLU A 127 -12.59 -1.75 15.59
N GLN A 128 -12.32 -3.03 15.38
CA GLN A 128 -11.39 -3.78 16.23
C GLN A 128 -9.96 -3.27 16.09
N LEU A 129 -9.50 -3.02 14.86
CA LEU A 129 -8.19 -2.42 14.62
C LEU A 129 -8.11 -1.02 15.22
N TRP A 130 -9.17 -0.22 15.10
CA TRP A 130 -9.20 1.11 15.71
C TRP A 130 -9.13 1.06 17.24
N LYS A 131 -9.85 0.14 17.89
CA LYS A 131 -9.76 -0.11 19.34
C LYS A 131 -8.34 -0.49 19.75
N GLU A 132 -7.66 -1.32 18.96
CA GLU A 132 -6.28 -1.69 19.23
C GLU A 132 -5.34 -0.48 19.20
N PHE A 133 -5.50 0.43 18.24
CA PHE A 133 -4.71 1.66 18.19
C PHE A 133 -4.93 2.54 19.44
N MET A 134 -6.15 2.61 19.95
CA MET A 134 -6.43 3.33 21.21
C MET A 134 -5.83 2.63 22.43
N LEU A 135 -6.01 1.31 22.54
CA LEU A 135 -5.49 0.53 23.67
C LEU A 135 -3.96 0.55 23.76
N THR A 136 -3.30 0.52 22.61
CA THR A 136 -1.84 0.61 22.52
C THR A 136 -1.32 2.05 22.57
N ARG A 137 -2.18 3.04 22.83
CA ARG A 137 -1.88 4.47 22.92
C ARG A 137 -1.21 5.04 21.64
N ARG A 138 -1.39 4.41 20.50
CA ARG A 138 -0.94 4.94 19.21
C ARG A 138 -1.82 6.10 18.75
N VAL A 139 -3.05 6.13 19.21
CA VAL A 139 -4.01 7.21 19.00
C VAL A 139 -4.42 7.74 20.36
N GLU A 140 -4.41 9.07 20.52
CA GLU A 140 -4.87 9.73 21.73
C GLU A 140 -6.34 9.42 21.98
N SER A 141 -6.69 9.04 23.23
CA SER A 141 -8.01 8.53 23.57
C SER A 141 -9.17 9.47 23.20
N GLY A 142 -9.01 10.79 23.44
CA GLY A 142 -10.07 11.76 23.13
C GLY A 142 -10.36 11.87 21.62
N VAL A 143 -9.31 11.84 20.80
CA VAL A 143 -9.44 11.82 19.33
C VAL A 143 -9.96 10.48 18.85
N GLY A 144 -9.44 9.40 19.42
CA GLY A 144 -9.84 8.03 19.09
C GLY A 144 -11.30 7.77 19.34
N MET A 145 -11.84 8.21 20.48
CA MET A 145 -13.25 8.04 20.83
C MET A 145 -14.18 8.84 19.88
N ARG A 146 -13.78 10.03 19.44
CA ARG A 146 -14.57 10.80 18.47
C ARG A 146 -14.67 10.07 17.12
N TYR A 147 -13.57 9.52 16.62
CA TYR A 147 -13.61 8.74 15.38
C TYR A 147 -14.40 7.44 15.56
N PHE A 148 -14.21 6.74 16.67
CA PHE A 148 -14.96 5.54 16.98
C PHE A 148 -16.48 5.77 16.99
N ALA A 149 -16.94 6.89 17.56
CA ALA A 149 -18.35 7.27 17.51
C ALA A 149 -18.86 7.52 16.08
N LEU A 150 -17.99 7.98 15.15
CA LEU A 150 -18.35 8.12 13.73
C LEU A 150 -18.48 6.75 13.06
N LEU A 151 -17.60 5.79 13.36
CA LEU A 151 -17.71 4.42 12.84
C LEU A 151 -19.04 3.78 13.27
N GLN A 152 -19.42 3.91 14.53
CA GLN A 152 -20.68 3.37 15.08
C GLN A 152 -21.94 3.94 14.37
N LYS A 153 -21.90 5.16 13.88
CA LYS A 153 -23.02 5.79 13.16
C LYS A 153 -23.18 5.32 11.71
N ARG A 154 -22.20 4.59 11.17
CA ARG A 154 -22.26 4.03 9.81
C ARG A 154 -23.08 2.72 9.74
N ARG A 155 -23.37 2.12 10.88
CA ARG A 155 -24.27 0.96 11.03
C ARG A 155 -25.72 1.43 10.89
#